data_23c4c09ace1de5791da4dac815496109
#
_entry.id   23c4c09ace1de5791da4dac815496109
#
_cell.length_a   1.000
_cell.length_b   1.000
_cell.length_c   1.000
_cell.angle_alpha   90.00
_cell.angle_beta   90.00
_cell.angle_gamma   90.00
#
_symmetry.space_group_name_H-M   'P 1'
#
loop_
_entity.id
_entity.type
_entity.pdbx_description
1 polymer ?
#
loop_
_entity_poly.entity_id
_entity_poly.type
_entity_poly.pdbx_seq_one_letter_code
_entity_poly.pdbx_strand_id
1 'polypeptide(L)' 'MPSTFLGLNTGLSGLTYFQTALNTTAHNIS' A
#
# COMPACT_ATOMS: atom_id res chain seq x y z
N MET A 1 -16.26 -12.27 8.86
CA MET A 1 -15.47 -11.07 9.15
C MET A 1 -16.42 -9.98 9.59
N PRO A 2 -16.20 -9.41 10.78
CA PRO A 2 -17.11 -8.39 11.29
C PRO A 2 -17.04 -7.07 10.54
N SER A 3 -16.00 -6.83 9.74
CA SER A 3 -15.90 -5.56 9.03
C SER A 3 -15.23 -5.74 7.67
N THR A 4 -16.06 -5.91 6.66
CA THR A 4 -15.58 -5.98 5.28
C THR A 4 -14.99 -4.64 4.85
N PHE A 5 -15.60 -3.55 5.27
CA PHE A 5 -15.11 -2.22 4.93
C PHE A 5 -13.73 -1.97 5.54
N LEU A 6 -13.52 -2.42 6.78
CA LEU A 6 -12.21 -2.28 7.42
C LEU A 6 -11.15 -3.06 6.65
N GLY A 7 -11.47 -4.27 6.21
CA GLY A 7 -10.55 -5.07 5.42
C GLY A 7 -10.18 -4.40 4.12
N LEU A 8 -11.17 -3.85 3.43
CA LEU A 8 -10.93 -3.13 2.18
C LEU A 8 -10.06 -1.90 2.40
N ASN A 9 -10.35 -1.13 3.45
CA ASN A 9 -9.59 0.07 3.76
C ASN A 9 -8.15 -0.28 4.11
N THR A 10 -7.94 -1.35 4.87
CA THR A 10 -6.60 -1.82 5.22
C THR A 10 -5.82 -2.25 3.99
N GLY A 11 -6.49 -2.95 3.07
CA GLY A 11 -5.86 -3.36 1.82
C GLY A 11 -5.45 -2.18 0.95
N LEU A 12 -6.29 -1.17 0.87
CA LEU A 12 -5.99 0.05 0.13
C LEU A 12 -4.77 0.76 0.73
N SER A 13 -4.72 0.87 2.06
CA SER A 13 -3.59 1.50 2.73
C SER A 13 -2.30 0.73 2.49
N GLY A 14 -2.35 -0.60 2.56
CA GLY A 14 -1.20 -1.44 2.30
C GLY A 14 -0.67 -1.30 0.88
N LEU A 15 -1.57 -1.24 -0.08
CA LEU A 15 -1.18 -1.06 -1.47
C LEU A 15 -0.52 0.30 -1.68
N THR A 16 -1.04 1.34 -1.05
CA THR A 16 -0.48 2.68 -1.15
C THR A 16 0.95 2.71 -0.62
N TYR A 17 1.19 2.10 0.54
CA TYR A 17 2.54 2.04 1.10
C TYR A 17 3.48 1.22 0.23
N PHE A 18 2.99 0.11 -0.32
CA PHE A 18 3.79 -0.74 -1.19
C PHE A 18 4.24 0.03 -2.43
N GLN A 19 3.33 0.77 -3.07
CA GLN A 19 3.68 1.57 -4.24
C GLN A 19 4.68 2.68 -3.90
N THR A 20 4.51 3.31 -2.74
CA THR A 20 5.44 4.35 -2.30
C THR A 20 6.84 3.78 -2.09
N ALA A 21 6.94 2.60 -1.48
CA ALA A 21 8.23 1.95 -1.25
C ALA A 21 8.92 1.61 -2.57
N LEU A 22 8.17 1.08 -3.54
CA LEU A 22 8.73 0.76 -4.85
C LEU A 22 9.16 2.01 -5.58
N ASN A 23 8.36 3.06 -5.51
CA ASN A 23 8.67 4.31 -6.18
C ASN A 23 9.96 4.94 -5.61
N THR A 24 10.13 4.90 -4.30
CA THR A 24 11.33 5.40 -3.65
C THR A 24 12.55 4.60 -4.07
N THR A 25 12.44 3.27 -4.09
CA THR A 25 13.53 2.39 -4.50
C THR A 25 13.93 2.65 -5.95
N ALA A 26 12.94 2.75 -6.83
CA ALA A 26 13.21 3.01 -8.24
C ALA A 26 13.91 4.35 -8.44
N HIS A 27 13.51 5.36 -7.67
CA HIS A 27 14.13 6.67 -7.74
C HIS A 27 15.57 6.64 -7.26
N ASN A 28 15.84 5.84 -6.22
CA ASN A 28 17.20 5.73 -5.68
C ASN A 28 18.14 4.99 -6.63
N ILE A 29 17.62 4.09 -7.44
CA ILE A 29 18.44 3.37 -8.43
C ILE A 29 18.92 4.32 -9.51
N SER A 30 18.06 5.26 -9.88
CA SER A 30 18.41 6.25 -10.89
C SER A 30 19.40 7.25 -10.35
#